data_c84282b84eff87e2d7e8e11a848a7ce0
#
_entry.id   c84282b84eff87e2d7e8e11a848a7ce0
#
_cell.length_a   1.000
_cell.length_b   1.000
_cell.length_c   1.000
_cell.angle_alpha   90.00
_cell.angle_beta   90.00
_cell.angle_gamma   90.00
#
_symmetry.space_group_name_H-M   'P 1'
#
loop_
_entity.id
_entity.type
_entity.pdbx_description
1 polymer ?
#
loop_
_entity_poly.entity_id
_entity_poly.type
_entity_poly.pdbx_seq_one_letter_code
_entity_poly.pdbx_strand_id
1 'polypeptide(L)'
;MTPLLERIDHINIVVKDLAEVTRFFVSLGFHQKDQSRLHGEWISKTVGLDEVDATYVKLSLPGDSTSLELIQFKSPEYVPVPCPGKANVQGLRHVAFRVADIEAAVSFLKAQGIAPVSAIQEYLPAQKKLVYFKGPEDILLELAQYGEPGA
;
A
#
# COMPACT_ATOMS: atom_id res chain seq x y z
N MET A 1 4.57 32.08 0.01
CA MET A 1 3.29 31.55 0.51
C MET A 1 3.54 30.23 1.24
N THR A 2 3.09 30.11 2.45
CA THR A 2 3.18 28.83 3.19
C THR A 2 2.24 27.83 2.52
N PRO A 3 2.69 26.62 2.17
CA PRO A 3 1.82 25.59 1.61
C PRO A 3 0.69 25.26 2.57
N LEU A 4 -0.50 25.01 2.03
CA LEU A 4 -1.65 24.53 2.82
C LEU A 4 -1.41 23.13 3.38
N LEU A 5 -0.74 22.28 2.60
CA LEU A 5 -0.44 20.89 2.95
C LEU A 5 1.05 20.78 3.30
N GLU A 6 1.34 20.12 4.41
CA GLU A 6 2.72 19.92 4.87
C GLU A 6 3.36 18.67 4.27
N ARG A 7 2.61 17.55 4.29
CA ARG A 7 3.10 16.24 3.82
C ARG A 7 1.94 15.27 3.62
N ILE A 8 2.21 14.15 3.00
CA ILE A 8 1.30 13.00 3.01
C ILE A 8 1.42 12.34 4.39
N ASP A 9 0.32 12.29 5.13
CA ASP A 9 0.30 11.67 6.45
C ASP A 9 0.20 10.14 6.34
N HIS A 10 -0.82 9.66 5.65
CA HIS A 10 -1.02 8.23 5.43
C HIS A 10 -1.79 7.94 4.15
N ILE A 11 -1.69 6.70 3.71
CA ILE A 11 -2.48 6.14 2.62
C ILE A 11 -3.34 5.03 3.22
N ASN A 12 -4.65 5.08 3.01
CA ASN A 12 -5.59 4.10 3.52
C ASN A 12 -5.92 3.05 2.46
N ILE A 13 -5.92 1.79 2.87
CA ILE A 13 -6.32 0.66 2.03
C ILE A 13 -7.41 -0.12 2.77
N VAL A 14 -8.59 -0.22 2.17
CA VAL A 14 -9.68 -1.06 2.69
C VAL A 14 -9.42 -2.50 2.25
N VAL A 15 -9.44 -3.42 3.22
CA VAL A 15 -9.11 -4.83 3.00
C VAL A 15 -10.21 -5.76 3.56
N LYS A 16 -10.26 -6.98 3.04
CA LYS A 16 -11.17 -8.03 3.51
C LYS A 16 -10.60 -8.76 4.71
N ASP A 17 -9.31 -9.09 4.67
CA ASP A 17 -8.58 -9.81 5.72
C ASP A 17 -7.42 -8.97 6.22
N LEU A 18 -7.69 -8.23 7.29
CA LEU A 18 -6.71 -7.33 7.90
C LEU A 18 -5.46 -8.06 8.39
N ALA A 19 -5.62 -9.27 8.94
CA ALA A 19 -4.51 -10.05 9.46
C ALA A 19 -3.58 -10.53 8.34
N GLU A 20 -4.14 -11.04 7.25
CA GLU A 20 -3.37 -11.49 6.09
C GLU A 20 -2.59 -10.34 5.45
N VAL A 21 -3.26 -9.23 5.17
CA VAL A 21 -2.62 -8.08 4.52
C VAL A 21 -1.57 -7.43 5.42
N THR A 22 -1.82 -7.37 6.74
CA THR A 22 -0.82 -6.91 7.70
C THR A 22 0.43 -7.77 7.68
N ARG A 23 0.29 -9.11 7.73
CA ARG A 23 1.44 -10.03 7.68
C ARG A 23 2.25 -9.86 6.39
N PHE A 24 1.55 -9.66 5.28
CA PHE A 24 2.22 -9.40 4.00
C PHE A 24 3.11 -8.16 4.06
N PHE A 25 2.59 -7.00 4.47
CA PHE A 25 3.39 -5.78 4.56
C PHE A 25 4.51 -5.87 5.60
N VAL A 26 4.27 -6.54 6.73
CA VAL A 26 5.31 -6.81 7.72
C VAL A 26 6.45 -7.65 7.12
N SER A 27 6.14 -8.63 6.28
CA SER A 27 7.16 -9.43 5.58
C SER A 27 8.02 -8.61 4.62
N LEU A 28 7.51 -7.48 4.14
CA LEU A 28 8.24 -6.54 3.28
C LEU A 28 9.10 -5.53 4.07
N GLY A 29 9.04 -5.55 5.40
CA GLY A 29 9.82 -4.66 6.26
C GLY A 29 9.02 -3.56 6.97
N PHE A 30 7.70 -3.55 6.84
CA PHE A 30 6.87 -2.62 7.61
C PHE A 30 6.81 -3.02 9.08
N HIS A 31 6.70 -2.02 9.95
CA HIS A 31 6.49 -2.18 11.37
C HIS A 31 5.09 -1.76 11.74
N GLN A 32 4.37 -2.60 12.45
CA GLN A 32 3.07 -2.25 13.01
C GLN A 32 3.24 -1.25 14.15
N LYS A 33 2.60 -0.10 14.04
CA LYS A 33 2.70 1.01 15.01
C LYS A 33 1.48 1.12 15.90
N ASP A 34 0.32 0.85 15.37
CA ASP A 34 -0.94 0.98 16.08
C ASP A 34 -1.99 0.04 15.49
N GLN A 35 -2.96 -0.32 16.32
CA GLN A 35 -4.14 -1.09 15.93
C GLN A 35 -5.28 -0.69 16.86
N SER A 36 -6.42 -0.34 16.29
CA SER A 36 -7.60 0.03 17.08
C SER A 36 -8.90 -0.31 16.37
N ARG A 37 -9.92 -0.53 17.18
CA ARG A 37 -11.30 -0.60 16.71
C ARG A 37 -11.85 0.81 16.59
N LEU A 38 -12.49 1.09 15.47
CA LEU A 38 -13.16 2.34 15.16
C LEU A 38 -14.66 2.10 15.14
N HIS A 39 -15.38 2.67 16.10
CA HIS A 39 -16.83 2.50 16.18
C HIS A 39 -17.48 3.71 16.86
N GLY A 40 -18.79 3.86 16.69
CA GLY A 40 -19.56 4.92 17.28
C GLY A 40 -19.79 6.11 16.36
N GLU A 41 -20.43 7.11 16.89
CA GLU A 41 -20.92 8.27 16.13
C GLU A 41 -19.79 9.09 15.50
N TRP A 42 -18.68 9.25 16.20
CA TRP A 42 -17.56 10.08 15.73
C TRP A 42 -16.95 9.55 14.44
N ILE A 43 -16.73 8.24 14.34
CA ILE A 43 -16.17 7.65 13.11
C ILE A 43 -17.20 7.58 11.99
N SER A 44 -18.45 7.26 12.32
CA SER A 44 -19.55 7.26 11.35
C SER A 44 -19.71 8.63 10.69
N LYS A 45 -19.68 9.70 11.46
CA LYS A 45 -19.70 11.07 10.91
C LYS A 45 -18.45 11.40 10.13
N THR A 46 -17.28 10.98 10.61
CA THR A 46 -16.00 11.26 9.94
C THR A 46 -15.95 10.68 8.54
N VAL A 47 -16.37 9.42 8.38
CA VAL A 47 -16.30 8.72 7.09
C VAL A 47 -17.58 8.82 6.26
N GLY A 48 -18.65 9.41 6.81
CA GLY A 48 -19.92 9.60 6.11
C GLY A 48 -20.71 8.31 5.88
N LEU A 49 -20.58 7.35 6.79
CA LEU A 49 -21.31 6.07 6.78
C LEU A 49 -22.05 5.88 8.09
N ASP A 50 -23.15 5.15 8.05
CA ASP A 50 -23.93 4.85 9.27
C ASP A 50 -23.41 3.60 9.97
N GLU A 51 -23.49 3.60 11.30
CA GLU A 51 -23.20 2.43 12.16
C GLU A 51 -21.83 1.77 11.87
N VAL A 52 -20.77 2.59 11.77
CA VAL A 52 -19.43 2.09 11.50
C VAL A 52 -18.90 1.25 12.64
N ASP A 53 -18.43 0.07 12.30
CA ASP A 53 -17.60 -0.81 13.12
C ASP A 53 -16.46 -1.35 12.25
N ALA A 54 -15.26 -0.89 12.50
CA ALA A 54 -14.08 -1.22 11.72
C ALA A 54 -12.87 -1.42 12.62
N THR A 55 -11.86 -2.09 12.11
CA THR A 55 -10.56 -2.20 12.76
C THR A 55 -9.49 -1.73 11.79
N TYR A 56 -8.56 -0.90 12.25
CA TYR A 56 -7.42 -0.49 11.44
C TYR A 56 -6.09 -0.93 12.05
N VAL A 57 -5.09 -1.03 11.19
CA VAL A 57 -3.69 -1.22 11.54
C VAL A 57 -2.88 -0.14 10.85
N LYS A 58 -2.02 0.53 11.61
CA LYS A 58 -1.06 1.50 11.08
C LYS A 58 0.31 0.83 10.91
N LEU A 59 0.87 0.95 9.71
CA LEU A 59 2.15 0.37 9.32
C LEU A 59 3.10 1.46 8.83
N SER A 60 4.36 1.39 9.22
CA SER A 60 5.38 2.34 8.78
C SER A 60 6.68 1.64 8.42
N LEU A 61 7.38 2.16 7.42
CA LEU A 61 8.77 1.79 7.14
C LEU A 61 9.71 2.59 8.04
N PRO A 62 10.86 2.02 8.45
CA PRO A 62 11.85 2.77 9.21
C PRO A 62 12.29 4.05 8.47
N GLY A 63 12.22 5.20 9.15
CA GLY A 63 12.63 6.48 8.58
C GLY A 63 11.63 7.14 7.63
N ASP A 64 10.51 6.49 7.30
CA ASP A 64 9.46 7.09 6.47
C ASP A 64 8.47 7.88 7.34
N SER A 65 8.08 9.05 6.87
CA SER A 65 7.07 9.89 7.52
C SER A 65 5.65 9.58 7.08
N THR A 66 5.48 8.87 5.95
CA THR A 66 4.17 8.43 5.43
C THR A 66 3.89 7.01 5.89
N SER A 67 2.71 6.77 6.44
CA SER A 67 2.29 5.44 6.86
C SER A 67 1.24 4.84 5.93
N LEU A 68 1.08 3.52 6.01
CA LEU A 68 -0.09 2.83 5.48
C LEU A 68 -1.07 2.58 6.62
N GLU A 69 -2.35 2.80 6.37
CA GLU A 69 -3.41 2.36 7.25
C GLU A 69 -4.24 1.30 6.52
N LEU A 70 -4.22 0.10 7.02
CA LEU A 70 -5.09 -0.97 6.55
C LEU A 70 -6.35 -0.95 7.40
N ILE A 71 -7.52 -0.99 6.77
CA ILE A 71 -8.79 -0.98 7.49
C ILE A 71 -9.71 -2.08 6.98
N GLN A 72 -10.31 -2.81 7.92
CA GLN A 72 -11.34 -3.80 7.65
C GLN A 72 -12.65 -3.34 8.27
N PHE A 73 -13.67 -3.16 7.44
CA PHE A 73 -15.02 -2.82 7.89
C PHE A 73 -15.80 -4.10 8.22
N LYS A 74 -16.29 -4.17 9.45
CA LYS A 74 -17.27 -5.15 9.86
C LYS A 74 -18.68 -4.68 9.51
N SER A 75 -18.93 -3.37 9.69
CA SER A 75 -20.17 -2.68 9.35
C SER A 75 -19.90 -1.23 8.95
N PRO A 76 -20.52 -0.71 7.87
CA PRO A 76 -21.07 -1.48 6.76
C PRO A 76 -19.97 -2.28 6.05
N GLU A 77 -20.31 -3.39 5.40
CA GLU A 77 -19.32 -4.19 4.68
C GLU A 77 -18.61 -3.37 3.59
N TYR A 78 -17.37 -3.75 3.27
CA TYR A 78 -16.62 -3.13 2.18
C TYR A 78 -17.37 -3.27 0.84
N VAL A 79 -17.21 -2.29 -0.02
CA VAL A 79 -17.73 -2.33 -1.39
C VAL A 79 -16.61 -2.81 -2.32
N PRO A 80 -16.76 -3.97 -2.98
CA PRO A 80 -15.72 -4.45 -3.87
C PRO A 80 -15.60 -3.56 -5.12
N VAL A 81 -14.36 -3.33 -5.55
CA VAL A 81 -14.07 -2.65 -6.81
C VAL A 81 -13.80 -3.70 -7.91
N PRO A 82 -14.32 -3.53 -9.13
CA PRO A 82 -14.01 -4.44 -10.23
C PRO A 82 -12.52 -4.44 -10.57
N CYS A 83 -11.93 -5.63 -10.73
CA CYS A 83 -10.54 -5.80 -11.18
C CYS A 83 -9.51 -4.94 -10.42
N PRO A 84 -9.40 -5.06 -9.10
CA PRO A 84 -8.56 -4.17 -8.30
C PRO A 84 -7.08 -4.20 -8.68
N GLY A 85 -6.59 -5.30 -9.25
CA GLY A 85 -5.20 -5.45 -9.69
C GLY A 85 -4.89 -4.91 -11.08
N LYS A 86 -5.85 -4.30 -11.79
CA LYS A 86 -5.60 -3.68 -13.10
C LYS A 86 -5.15 -2.24 -12.94
N ALA A 87 -4.06 -1.88 -13.63
CA ALA A 87 -3.44 -0.55 -13.54
C ALA A 87 -4.30 0.59 -14.07
N ASN A 88 -5.28 0.32 -14.93
CA ASN A 88 -6.13 1.32 -15.59
C ASN A 88 -7.52 1.47 -14.98
N VAL A 89 -7.79 0.91 -13.83
CA VAL A 89 -9.04 1.16 -13.08
C VAL A 89 -8.96 2.54 -12.45
N GLN A 90 -10.01 3.35 -12.61
CA GLN A 90 -10.03 4.71 -12.10
C GLN A 90 -9.89 4.77 -10.57
N GLY A 91 -9.18 5.76 -10.08
CA GLY A 91 -8.94 6.04 -8.66
C GLY A 91 -7.49 5.82 -8.25
N LEU A 92 -7.24 5.84 -6.96
CA LEU A 92 -5.92 5.49 -6.43
C LEU A 92 -5.57 4.06 -6.84
N ARG A 93 -4.40 3.86 -7.49
CA ARG A 93 -4.08 2.57 -8.09
C ARG A 93 -3.03 1.80 -7.35
N HIS A 94 -1.84 2.37 -7.20
CA HIS A 94 -0.74 1.63 -6.60
C HIS A 94 0.08 2.49 -5.65
N VAL A 95 0.80 1.81 -4.80
CA VAL A 95 1.87 2.39 -3.99
C VAL A 95 3.19 1.86 -4.53
N ALA A 96 4.13 2.77 -4.76
CA ALA A 96 5.48 2.42 -5.22
C ALA A 96 6.45 2.46 -4.04
N PHE A 97 7.30 1.44 -3.95
CA PHE A 97 8.36 1.35 -2.96
C PHE A 97 9.71 1.47 -3.64
N ARG A 98 10.55 2.37 -3.13
CA ARG A 98 11.94 2.45 -3.56
C ARG A 98 12.74 1.31 -2.93
N VAL A 99 13.55 0.63 -3.74
CA VAL A 99 14.45 -0.43 -3.31
C VAL A 99 15.88 -0.14 -3.76
N ALA A 100 16.86 -0.64 -3.01
CA ALA A 100 18.26 -0.53 -3.39
C ALA A 100 18.65 -1.53 -4.48
N ASP A 101 18.07 -2.73 -4.46
CA ASP A 101 18.32 -3.82 -5.40
C ASP A 101 17.00 -4.47 -5.80
N ILE A 102 16.52 -4.14 -7.00
CA ILE A 102 15.23 -4.60 -7.50
C ILE A 102 15.24 -6.09 -7.86
N GLU A 103 16.37 -6.63 -8.33
CA GLU A 103 16.50 -8.06 -8.62
C GLU A 103 16.39 -8.90 -7.35
N ALA A 104 17.06 -8.47 -6.27
CA ALA A 104 16.96 -9.14 -4.97
C ALA A 104 15.52 -9.04 -4.41
N ALA A 105 14.89 -7.88 -4.54
CA ALA A 105 13.51 -7.67 -4.09
C ALA A 105 12.51 -8.55 -4.87
N VAL A 106 12.66 -8.66 -6.18
CA VAL A 106 11.82 -9.54 -7.01
C VAL A 106 12.03 -11.01 -6.64
N SER A 107 13.29 -11.42 -6.40
CA SER A 107 13.60 -12.79 -5.96
C SER A 107 12.95 -13.11 -4.62
N PHE A 108 12.96 -12.17 -3.69
CA PHE A 108 12.26 -12.30 -2.40
C PHE A 108 10.75 -12.48 -2.61
N LEU A 109 10.11 -11.66 -3.43
CA LEU A 109 8.67 -11.78 -3.73
C LEU A 109 8.33 -13.14 -4.33
N LYS A 110 9.13 -13.61 -5.31
CA LYS A 110 8.93 -14.93 -5.92
C LYS A 110 9.05 -16.06 -4.89
N ALA A 111 10.00 -15.97 -3.98
CA ALA A 111 10.14 -16.94 -2.88
C ALA A 111 8.92 -16.97 -1.95
N GLN A 112 8.17 -15.87 -1.86
CA GLN A 112 6.90 -15.77 -1.13
C GLN A 112 5.69 -16.20 -1.99
N GLY A 113 5.90 -16.69 -3.19
CA GLY A 113 4.83 -17.09 -4.10
C GLY A 113 4.18 -15.92 -4.84
N ILE A 114 4.79 -14.74 -4.84
CA ILE A 114 4.26 -13.53 -5.49
C ILE A 114 4.98 -13.34 -6.82
N ALA A 115 4.22 -13.46 -7.91
CA ALA A 115 4.76 -13.23 -9.25
C ALA A 115 4.65 -11.75 -9.63
N PRO A 116 5.71 -11.14 -10.18
CA PRO A 116 5.60 -9.84 -10.80
C PRO A 116 4.66 -9.87 -12.00
N VAL A 117 4.09 -8.71 -12.34
CA VAL A 117 3.21 -8.55 -13.52
C VAL A 117 3.99 -8.76 -14.82
N SER A 118 5.28 -8.41 -14.83
CA SER A 118 6.18 -8.55 -15.97
C SER A 118 7.61 -8.81 -15.51
N ALA A 119 8.53 -8.99 -16.44
CA ALA A 119 9.95 -8.80 -16.16
C ALA A 119 10.23 -7.36 -15.74
N ILE A 120 11.34 -7.13 -15.02
CA ILE A 120 11.78 -5.78 -14.66
C ILE A 120 11.96 -4.96 -15.95
N GLN A 121 11.38 -3.77 -15.98
CA GLN A 121 11.48 -2.84 -17.10
C GLN A 121 12.43 -1.69 -16.76
N GLU A 122 12.96 -1.04 -17.77
CA GLU A 122 13.80 0.14 -17.60
C GLU A 122 13.11 1.37 -18.22
N TYR A 123 13.12 2.46 -17.50
CA TYR A 123 12.71 3.78 -17.97
C TYR A 123 13.92 4.70 -17.95
N LEU A 124 14.65 4.73 -19.07
CA LEU A 124 15.93 5.41 -19.19
C LEU A 124 15.88 6.90 -18.87
N PRO A 125 14.84 7.69 -19.26
CA PRO A 125 14.80 9.10 -18.94
C PRO A 125 14.90 9.43 -17.45
N ALA A 126 14.45 8.51 -16.57
CA ALA A 126 14.53 8.67 -15.12
C ALA A 126 15.61 7.77 -14.49
N GLN A 127 16.42 7.07 -15.29
CA GLN A 127 17.37 6.05 -14.80
C GLN A 127 16.71 5.09 -13.82
N LYS A 128 15.50 4.66 -14.14
CA LYS A 128 14.62 3.90 -13.27
C LYS A 128 14.45 2.48 -13.79
N LYS A 129 14.63 1.49 -12.91
CA LYS A 129 14.13 0.13 -13.09
C LYS A 129 12.85 0.00 -12.28
N LEU A 130 11.84 -0.65 -12.85
CA LEU A 130 10.57 -0.81 -12.17
C LEU A 130 9.89 -2.12 -12.54
N VAL A 131 9.01 -2.57 -11.65
CA VAL A 131 8.13 -3.71 -11.87
C VAL A 131 6.92 -3.59 -10.97
N TYR A 132 5.75 -3.94 -11.51
CA TYR A 132 4.53 -4.06 -10.73
C TYR A 132 4.37 -5.48 -10.21
N PHE A 133 3.71 -5.62 -9.08
CA PHE A 133 3.30 -6.89 -8.52
C PHE A 133 1.96 -6.74 -7.79
N LYS A 134 1.32 -7.85 -7.52
CA LYS A 134 0.05 -7.86 -6.78
C LYS A 134 0.26 -8.49 -5.41
N GLY A 135 -0.06 -7.74 -4.38
CA GLY A 135 -0.17 -8.25 -3.02
C GLY A 135 -1.45 -9.05 -2.81
N PRO A 136 -1.75 -9.43 -1.57
CA PRO A 136 -3.02 -10.04 -1.22
C PRO A 136 -4.19 -9.17 -1.70
N GLU A 137 -5.31 -9.80 -2.03
CA GLU A 137 -6.53 -9.12 -2.51
C GLU A 137 -6.32 -8.29 -3.78
N ASP A 138 -5.32 -8.66 -4.59
CA ASP A 138 -4.94 -7.96 -5.82
C ASP A 138 -4.53 -6.49 -5.62
N ILE A 139 -4.05 -6.12 -4.44
CA ILE A 139 -3.49 -4.79 -4.19
C ILE A 139 -2.31 -4.56 -5.13
N LEU A 140 -2.43 -3.57 -6.01
CA LEU A 140 -1.39 -3.27 -7.00
C LEU A 140 -0.26 -2.45 -6.35
N LEU A 141 0.96 -2.94 -6.49
CA LEU A 141 2.16 -2.35 -5.91
C LEU A 141 3.27 -2.26 -6.95
N GLU A 142 4.25 -1.39 -6.71
CA GLU A 142 5.41 -1.19 -7.59
C GLU A 142 6.70 -1.26 -6.78
N LEU A 143 7.73 -1.89 -7.34
CA LEU A 143 9.12 -1.72 -6.92
C LEU A 143 9.80 -0.78 -7.89
N ALA A 144 10.57 0.16 -7.36
CA ALA A 144 11.33 1.13 -8.13
C ALA A 144 12.76 1.25 -7.60
N GLN A 145 13.73 1.10 -8.50
CA GLN A 145 15.14 1.37 -8.23
C GLN A 145 15.60 2.49 -9.15
N TYR A 146 16.23 3.50 -8.57
CA TYR A 146 16.78 4.63 -9.31
C TYR A 146 18.29 4.53 -9.38
N GLY A 147 18.87 4.95 -10.51
CA GLY A 147 20.31 5.11 -10.65
C GLY A 147 20.85 6.16 -9.68
N GLU A 148 22.14 6.08 -9.35
CA GLU A 148 22.78 7.10 -8.51
C GLU A 148 22.80 8.44 -9.25
N PRO A 149 22.56 9.55 -8.54
CA PRO A 149 22.70 10.89 -9.15
C PRO A 149 24.13 11.09 -9.67
N GLY A 150 24.28 11.31 -10.95
CA GLY A 150 25.59 11.54 -11.58
C GLY A 150 26.36 10.29 -12.01
N ALA A 151 25.72 9.14 -11.99
CA ALA A 151 26.26 7.91 -12.59
C ALA A 151 26.08 7.91 -14.11
#